data_7ff408b846bb98e06645b0c3fc130c35
#
_entry.id   7ff408b846bb98e06645b0c3fc130c35
#
_cell.length_a   1.000
_cell.length_b   1.000
_cell.length_c   1.000
_cell.angle_alpha   90.00
_cell.angle_beta   90.00
_cell.angle_gamma   90.00
#
_symmetry.space_group_name_H-M   'P 1'
#
loop_
_entity.id
_entity.type
_entity.pdbx_description
1 polymer ?
#
loop_
_entity_poly.entity_id
_entity_poly.type
_entity_poly.pdbx_seq_one_letter_code
_entity_poly.pdbx_strand_id
1 'polypeptide(L)'
;PYGEVRYGGYTYFAEGDFIIAKITPCMENGKCAIAEGLTNGIGFGSSEFHTFRCHTSEILTKFLFLLLNQTTVRKAAEDAMTGASGHRRVPATFYEEMLIPVPPIPVQQQVIDECAKIDEEYNATRMSIETYRQKIADLFAELDVVMSTEGGYKLSLSDTQKFSVAIGKRVLD
;
A
#
# COMPACT_ATOMS: atom_id res chain seq x y z
N PRO A 1 -3.76 22.47 -28.24
CA PRO A 1 -2.53 21.71 -28.20
C PRO A 1 -1.80 22.15 -26.95
N TYR A 2 -1.85 21.28 -25.92
CA TYR A 2 -1.08 21.51 -24.71
C TYR A 2 0.36 21.26 -25.10
N GLY A 3 1.22 22.27 -25.03
CA GLY A 3 2.63 22.14 -25.26
C GLY A 3 3.19 21.07 -24.33
N GLU A 4 4.00 20.16 -24.88
CA GLU A 4 4.73 19.17 -24.10
C GLU A 4 5.65 19.92 -23.12
N VAL A 5 5.18 20.13 -21.90
CA VAL A 5 6.06 20.57 -20.83
C VAL A 5 6.82 19.32 -20.36
N ARG A 6 7.95 19.04 -20.99
CA ARG A 6 8.91 18.04 -20.53
C ARG A 6 9.61 18.59 -19.30
N TYR A 7 9.08 18.35 -18.14
CA TYR A 7 9.87 18.42 -16.92
C TYR A 7 10.75 17.16 -16.88
N GLY A 8 12.00 17.30 -17.31
CA GLY A 8 12.93 16.18 -17.44
C GLY A 8 12.98 15.35 -16.15
N GLY A 9 12.70 14.05 -16.28
CA GLY A 9 12.80 13.07 -15.19
C GLY A 9 11.57 12.87 -14.31
N TYR A 10 10.45 13.59 -14.52
CA TYR A 10 9.21 13.40 -13.78
C TYR A 10 8.11 12.78 -14.63
N THR A 11 7.29 11.92 -14.01
CA THR A 11 6.09 11.37 -14.64
C THR A 11 4.93 12.34 -14.46
N TYR A 12 4.32 12.75 -15.57
CA TYR A 12 3.08 13.52 -15.58
C TYR A 12 1.86 12.63 -15.36
N PHE A 13 0.89 13.14 -14.59
CA PHE A 13 -0.44 12.55 -14.45
C PHE A 13 -1.48 13.66 -14.27
N ALA A 14 -2.74 13.34 -14.54
CA ALA A 14 -3.87 14.25 -14.40
C ALA A 14 -4.88 13.72 -13.39
N GLU A 15 -5.84 14.56 -13.05
CA GLU A 15 -7.00 14.19 -12.23
C GLU A 15 -7.68 12.93 -12.79
N GLY A 16 -7.95 11.96 -11.93
CA GLY A 16 -8.58 10.68 -12.27
C GLY A 16 -7.64 9.63 -12.86
N ASP A 17 -6.34 9.92 -13.04
CA ASP A 17 -5.38 8.89 -13.46
C ASP A 17 -5.08 7.91 -12.31
N PHE A 18 -4.91 6.64 -12.66
CA PHE A 18 -4.38 5.64 -11.76
C PHE A 18 -2.86 5.55 -11.91
N ILE A 19 -2.13 5.70 -10.81
CA ILE A 19 -0.68 5.60 -10.75
C ILE A 19 -0.27 4.40 -9.89
N ILE A 20 0.71 3.61 -10.37
CA ILE A 20 1.25 2.46 -9.66
C ILE A 20 2.77 2.51 -9.66
N ALA A 21 3.39 2.23 -8.52
CA ALA A 21 4.84 2.10 -8.45
C ALA A 21 5.32 0.92 -9.29
N LYS A 22 6.43 1.09 -10.02
CA LYS A 22 7.03 0.04 -10.83
C LYS A 22 8.32 -0.54 -10.26
N ILE A 23 8.92 0.11 -9.26
CA ILE A 23 10.23 -0.25 -8.69
C ILE A 23 10.09 -1.04 -7.38
N THR A 24 11.00 -1.97 -7.15
CA THR A 24 11.23 -2.67 -5.86
C THR A 24 11.58 -1.67 -4.74
N PRO A 25 11.06 -1.80 -3.48
CA PRO A 25 10.03 -2.74 -3.04
C PRO A 25 8.61 -2.14 -3.11
N CYS A 26 8.45 -0.98 -3.74
CA CYS A 26 7.18 -0.23 -3.70
C CYS A 26 6.08 -0.96 -4.46
N MET A 27 6.40 -1.60 -5.58
CA MET A 27 5.43 -2.34 -6.39
C MET A 27 4.94 -3.58 -5.65
N GLU A 28 5.83 -4.37 -5.10
CA GLU A 28 5.52 -5.58 -4.33
C GLU A 28 4.64 -5.27 -3.11
N ASN A 29 4.86 -4.09 -2.51
CA ASN A 29 4.05 -3.58 -1.40
C ASN A 29 2.72 -2.96 -1.86
N GLY A 30 2.39 -3.00 -3.15
CA GLY A 30 1.13 -2.52 -3.72
C GLY A 30 0.96 -1.00 -3.63
N LYS A 31 2.04 -0.22 -3.67
CA LYS A 31 1.96 1.24 -3.65
C LYS A 31 1.37 1.76 -4.95
N CYS A 32 0.14 2.21 -4.87
CA CYS A 32 -0.63 2.79 -5.97
C CYS A 32 -1.65 3.80 -5.43
N ALA A 33 -2.16 4.65 -6.30
CA ALA A 33 -3.20 5.63 -5.96
C ALA A 33 -3.99 6.05 -7.20
N ILE A 34 -5.20 6.54 -7.00
CA ILE A 34 -5.89 7.35 -8.00
C ILE A 34 -5.55 8.81 -7.69
N ALA A 35 -5.18 9.57 -8.72
CA ALA A 35 -4.86 10.97 -8.60
C ALA A 35 -6.16 11.78 -8.45
N GLU A 36 -6.39 12.32 -7.26
CA GLU A 36 -7.61 13.06 -6.91
C GLU A 36 -7.26 14.36 -6.18
N GLY A 37 -8.05 15.40 -6.38
CA GLY A 37 -7.89 16.69 -5.70
C GLY A 37 -6.65 17.47 -6.12
N LEU A 38 -6.19 17.29 -7.35
CA LEU A 38 -4.99 17.94 -7.87
C LEU A 38 -5.20 19.43 -8.14
N THR A 39 -4.23 20.24 -7.74
CA THR A 39 -4.22 21.66 -8.11
C THR A 39 -4.14 21.81 -9.63
N ASN A 40 -5.10 22.52 -10.21
CA ASN A 40 -5.28 22.67 -11.67
C ASN A 40 -5.47 21.33 -12.43
N GLY A 41 -5.84 20.24 -11.75
CA GLY A 41 -6.10 18.93 -12.34
C GLY A 41 -4.86 18.22 -12.89
N ILE A 42 -3.66 18.63 -12.51
CA ILE A 42 -2.40 18.04 -12.98
C ILE A 42 -1.43 17.79 -11.84
N GLY A 43 -0.57 16.78 -12.00
CA GLY A 43 0.50 16.46 -11.07
C GLY A 43 1.74 15.92 -11.76
N PHE A 44 2.85 15.99 -11.06
CA PHE A 44 4.14 15.43 -11.48
C PHE A 44 4.71 14.62 -10.32
N GLY A 45 5.24 13.46 -10.64
CA GLY A 45 5.80 12.56 -9.63
C GLY A 45 7.06 11.84 -10.10
N SER A 46 7.49 10.88 -9.32
CA SER A 46 8.67 10.07 -9.61
C SER A 46 8.57 9.40 -10.98
N SER A 47 9.70 9.28 -11.68
CA SER A 47 9.82 8.45 -12.88
C SER A 47 9.59 6.94 -12.61
N GLU A 48 9.50 6.56 -11.34
CA GLU A 48 9.28 5.18 -10.91
C GLU A 48 7.79 4.79 -10.80
N PHE A 49 6.94 5.48 -11.55
CA PHE A 49 5.51 5.15 -11.72
C PHE A 49 5.21 4.67 -13.13
N HIS A 50 4.18 3.82 -13.25
CA HIS A 50 3.33 3.72 -14.42
C HIS A 50 2.05 4.52 -14.17
N THR A 51 1.56 5.20 -15.20
CA THR A 51 0.32 5.99 -15.16
C THR A 51 -0.67 5.38 -16.15
N PHE A 52 -1.89 5.14 -15.68
CA PHE A 52 -2.99 4.59 -16.49
C PHE A 52 -4.10 5.63 -16.57
N ARG A 53 -4.58 5.86 -17.78
CA ARG A 53 -5.71 6.74 -18.04
C ARG A 53 -6.78 5.99 -18.81
N CYS A 54 -7.99 5.94 -18.26
CA CYS A 54 -9.13 5.38 -18.96
C CYS A 54 -9.63 6.40 -19.99
N HIS A 55 -9.49 6.09 -21.27
CA HIS A 55 -9.93 6.96 -22.37
C HIS A 55 -11.35 6.65 -22.87
N THR A 56 -11.94 5.56 -22.39
CA THR A 56 -13.30 5.13 -22.77
C THR A 56 -14.22 5.14 -21.55
N SER A 57 -15.52 5.23 -21.80
CA SER A 57 -16.55 5.08 -20.75
C SER A 57 -16.83 3.61 -20.38
N GLU A 58 -16.11 2.67 -20.98
CA GLU A 58 -16.33 1.24 -20.78
C GLU A 58 -15.65 0.69 -19.51
N ILE A 59 -14.66 1.41 -18.97
CA ILE A 59 -13.94 1.00 -17.79
C ILE A 59 -13.81 2.16 -16.78
N LEU A 60 -14.17 1.88 -15.53
CA LEU A 60 -14.02 2.81 -14.41
C LEU A 60 -12.60 2.74 -13.86
N THR A 61 -11.95 3.90 -13.68
CA THR A 61 -10.58 3.96 -13.12
C THR A 61 -10.47 3.24 -11.79
N LYS A 62 -11.48 3.36 -10.92
CA LYS A 62 -11.49 2.69 -9.61
C LYS A 62 -11.61 1.17 -9.75
N PHE A 63 -12.33 0.66 -10.75
CA PHE A 63 -12.35 -0.76 -11.05
C PHE A 63 -10.99 -1.25 -11.55
N LEU A 64 -10.35 -0.51 -12.47
CA LEU A 64 -9.00 -0.82 -12.94
C LEU A 64 -7.98 -0.82 -11.78
N PHE A 65 -8.06 0.16 -10.88
CA PHE A 65 -7.24 0.22 -9.67
C PHE A 65 -7.39 -1.03 -8.81
N LEU A 66 -8.61 -1.45 -8.50
CA LEU A 66 -8.89 -2.66 -7.72
C LEU A 66 -8.38 -3.93 -8.43
N LEU A 67 -8.57 -4.01 -9.75
CA LEU A 67 -8.15 -5.15 -10.55
C LEU A 67 -6.63 -5.31 -10.58
N LEU A 68 -5.89 -4.23 -10.90
CA LEU A 68 -4.44 -4.29 -11.02
C LEU A 68 -3.73 -4.37 -9.67
N ASN A 69 -4.39 -3.99 -8.58
CA ASN A 69 -3.83 -4.10 -7.24
C ASN A 69 -4.08 -5.46 -6.55
N GLN A 70 -4.73 -6.41 -7.23
CA GLN A 70 -4.90 -7.75 -6.69
C GLN A 70 -3.56 -8.45 -6.46
N THR A 71 -3.47 -9.25 -5.41
CA THR A 71 -2.25 -9.99 -5.04
C THR A 71 -1.74 -10.87 -6.18
N THR A 72 -2.63 -11.50 -6.93
CA THR A 72 -2.29 -12.33 -8.09
C THR A 72 -1.64 -11.53 -9.21
N VAL A 73 -2.17 -10.35 -9.51
CA VAL A 73 -1.59 -9.44 -10.54
C VAL A 73 -0.27 -8.88 -10.08
N ARG A 74 -0.17 -8.44 -8.81
CA ARG A 74 1.10 -7.95 -8.24
C ARG A 74 2.18 -9.03 -8.24
N LYS A 75 1.82 -10.28 -7.94
CA LYS A 75 2.76 -11.40 -7.99
C LYS A 75 3.25 -11.67 -9.40
N ALA A 76 2.36 -11.68 -10.38
CA ALA A 76 2.73 -11.80 -11.80
C ALA A 76 3.63 -10.64 -12.26
N ALA A 77 3.34 -9.42 -11.81
CA ALA A 77 4.17 -8.24 -12.10
C ALA A 77 5.56 -8.35 -11.45
N GLU A 78 5.65 -8.85 -10.21
CA GLU A 78 6.91 -9.11 -9.51
C GLU A 78 7.76 -10.15 -10.26
N ASP A 79 7.15 -11.21 -10.74
CA ASP A 79 7.83 -12.26 -11.52
C ASP A 79 8.35 -11.73 -12.87
N ALA A 80 7.65 -10.75 -13.47
CA ALA A 80 8.03 -10.08 -14.71
C ALA A 80 9.08 -8.95 -14.54
N MET A 81 9.44 -8.60 -13.31
CA MET A 81 10.39 -7.53 -13.05
C MET A 81 11.78 -7.81 -13.61
N THR A 82 12.38 -6.78 -14.22
CA THR A 82 13.73 -6.79 -14.75
C THR A 82 14.65 -5.80 -14.04
N GLY A 83 15.95 -6.01 -14.10
CA GLY A 83 16.97 -5.15 -13.47
C GLY A 83 17.79 -5.86 -12.40
N ALA A 84 18.78 -5.15 -11.85
CA ALA A 84 19.65 -5.66 -10.80
C ALA A 84 18.90 -5.80 -9.46
N SER A 85 19.39 -6.68 -8.59
CA SER A 85 18.82 -6.88 -7.24
C SER A 85 18.65 -5.54 -6.50
N GLY A 86 17.49 -5.32 -5.91
CA GLY A 86 17.14 -4.08 -5.20
C GLY A 86 16.72 -2.90 -6.10
N HIS A 87 16.87 -3.03 -7.42
CA HIS A 87 16.49 -1.99 -8.41
C HIS A 87 15.70 -2.57 -9.57
N ARG A 88 14.91 -3.62 -9.32
CA ARG A 88 14.05 -4.25 -10.32
C ARG A 88 12.84 -3.37 -10.60
N ARG A 89 12.35 -3.44 -11.83
CA ARG A 89 11.18 -2.67 -12.29
C ARG A 89 10.27 -3.53 -13.15
N VAL A 90 8.97 -3.35 -12.99
CA VAL A 90 7.98 -3.92 -13.92
C VAL A 90 8.08 -3.17 -15.24
N PRO A 91 8.34 -3.85 -16.37
CA PRO A 91 8.35 -3.20 -17.67
C PRO A 91 6.92 -2.81 -18.09
N ALA A 92 6.80 -1.73 -18.88
CA ALA A 92 5.48 -1.29 -19.39
C ALA A 92 4.77 -2.37 -20.20
N THR A 93 5.54 -3.14 -20.97
CA THR A 93 5.05 -4.26 -21.80
C THR A 93 4.27 -5.30 -21.01
N PHE A 94 4.59 -5.51 -19.73
CA PHE A 94 3.82 -6.41 -18.87
C PHE A 94 2.33 -6.00 -18.81
N TYR A 95 2.06 -4.72 -18.63
CA TYR A 95 0.69 -4.21 -18.57
C TYR A 95 0.06 -4.04 -19.94
N GLU A 96 0.85 -3.69 -20.96
CA GLU A 96 0.39 -3.50 -22.35
C GLU A 96 -0.09 -4.81 -22.99
N GLU A 97 0.53 -5.93 -22.60
CA GLU A 97 0.18 -7.27 -23.11
C GLU A 97 -0.84 -8.00 -22.23
N MET A 98 -1.20 -7.43 -21.06
CA MET A 98 -2.13 -8.05 -20.13
C MET A 98 -3.56 -7.98 -20.64
N LEU A 99 -4.21 -9.13 -20.74
CA LEU A 99 -5.65 -9.21 -20.99
C LEU A 99 -6.42 -9.04 -19.68
N ILE A 100 -7.26 -8.03 -19.62
CA ILE A 100 -8.09 -7.74 -18.44
C ILE A 100 -9.58 -7.97 -18.74
N PRO A 101 -10.37 -8.47 -17.78
CA PRO A 101 -11.82 -8.54 -17.93
C PRO A 101 -12.42 -7.12 -17.83
N VAL A 102 -13.33 -6.79 -18.75
CA VAL A 102 -14.07 -5.52 -18.73
C VAL A 102 -15.57 -5.86 -18.72
N PRO A 103 -16.14 -6.16 -17.53
CA PRO A 103 -17.56 -6.43 -17.41
C PRO A 103 -18.37 -5.13 -17.62
N PRO A 104 -19.72 -5.22 -17.84
CA PRO A 104 -20.55 -4.02 -17.95
C PRO A 104 -20.41 -3.08 -16.75
N ILE A 105 -20.55 -1.78 -16.96
CA ILE A 105 -20.38 -0.72 -15.94
C ILE A 105 -21.14 -1.02 -14.63
N PRO A 106 -22.40 -1.50 -14.64
CA PRO A 106 -23.10 -1.83 -13.38
C PRO A 106 -22.37 -2.90 -12.55
N VAL A 107 -21.72 -3.86 -13.19
CA VAL A 107 -20.95 -4.91 -12.51
C VAL A 107 -19.64 -4.33 -11.94
N GLN A 108 -18.98 -3.46 -12.70
CA GLN A 108 -17.79 -2.76 -12.21
C GLN A 108 -18.12 -1.91 -10.97
N GLN A 109 -19.23 -1.17 -11.01
CA GLN A 109 -19.69 -0.36 -9.88
C GLN A 109 -20.02 -1.23 -8.66
N GLN A 110 -20.69 -2.36 -8.86
CA GLN A 110 -20.97 -3.29 -7.77
C GLN A 110 -19.67 -3.79 -7.10
N VAL A 111 -18.65 -4.14 -7.87
CA VAL A 111 -17.33 -4.53 -7.32
C VAL A 111 -16.72 -3.41 -6.50
N ILE A 112 -16.77 -2.17 -7.01
CA ILE A 112 -16.25 -0.99 -6.30
C ILE A 112 -16.97 -0.79 -4.96
N ASP A 113 -18.30 -0.88 -4.95
CA ASP A 113 -19.12 -0.66 -3.76
C ASP A 113 -18.92 -1.75 -2.71
N GLU A 114 -18.81 -3.01 -3.12
CA GLU A 114 -18.51 -4.12 -2.19
C GLU A 114 -17.09 -4.02 -1.61
N CYS A 115 -16.09 -3.65 -2.41
CA CYS A 115 -14.72 -3.40 -1.90
C CYS A 115 -14.69 -2.25 -0.91
N ALA A 116 -15.45 -1.17 -1.15
CA ALA A 116 -15.52 -0.03 -0.23
C ALA A 116 -16.10 -0.44 1.14
N LYS A 117 -17.13 -1.30 1.17
CA LYS A 117 -17.68 -1.83 2.44
C LYS A 117 -16.63 -2.66 3.20
N ILE A 118 -15.87 -3.50 2.50
CA ILE A 118 -14.79 -4.30 3.11
C ILE A 118 -13.73 -3.38 3.73
N ASP A 119 -13.35 -2.30 3.03
CA ASP A 119 -12.39 -1.32 3.52
C ASP A 119 -12.92 -0.57 4.76
N GLU A 120 -14.22 -0.23 4.79
CA GLU A 120 -14.87 0.39 5.96
C GLU A 120 -14.87 -0.56 7.16
N GLU A 121 -15.22 -1.83 6.98
CA GLU A 121 -15.18 -2.85 8.02
C GLU A 121 -13.77 -3.07 8.57
N TYR A 122 -12.77 -3.13 7.67
CA TYR A 122 -11.36 -3.24 8.06
C TYR A 122 -10.92 -2.03 8.88
N ASN A 123 -11.25 -0.82 8.45
CA ASN A 123 -10.88 0.41 9.15
C ASN A 123 -11.56 0.50 10.52
N ALA A 124 -12.82 0.10 10.64
CA ALA A 124 -13.53 0.02 11.93
C ALA A 124 -12.84 -0.97 12.88
N THR A 125 -12.44 -2.15 12.39
CA THR A 125 -11.70 -3.15 13.18
C THR A 125 -10.32 -2.64 13.60
N ARG A 126 -9.61 -1.96 12.71
CA ARG A 126 -8.32 -1.34 13.02
C ARG A 126 -8.42 -0.28 14.11
N MET A 127 -9.45 0.58 14.06
CA MET A 127 -9.70 1.56 15.12
C MET A 127 -10.00 0.87 16.46
N SER A 128 -10.72 -0.24 16.46
CA SER A 128 -10.97 -1.04 17.67
C SER A 128 -9.67 -1.60 18.27
N ILE A 129 -8.75 -2.07 17.45
CA ILE A 129 -7.41 -2.55 17.88
C ILE A 129 -6.61 -1.40 18.52
N GLU A 130 -6.59 -0.22 17.92
CA GLU A 130 -5.91 0.93 18.50
C GLU A 130 -6.54 1.35 19.85
N THR A 131 -7.86 1.27 19.98
CA THR A 131 -8.56 1.51 21.25
C THR A 131 -8.15 0.50 22.32
N TYR A 132 -8.00 -0.77 21.97
CA TYR A 132 -7.48 -1.80 22.91
C TYR A 132 -6.03 -1.55 23.30
N ARG A 133 -5.18 -1.16 22.35
CA ARG A 133 -3.79 -0.80 22.65
C ARG A 133 -3.69 0.38 23.62
N GLN A 134 -4.54 1.40 23.42
CA GLN A 134 -4.59 2.54 24.34
C GLN A 134 -5.02 2.10 25.74
N LYS A 135 -6.08 1.28 25.87
CA LYS A 135 -6.52 0.75 27.17
C LYS A 135 -5.41 -0.06 27.88
N ILE A 136 -4.62 -0.82 27.13
CA ILE A 136 -3.47 -1.53 27.69
C ILE A 136 -2.41 -0.54 28.18
N ALA A 137 -2.10 0.50 27.40
CA ALA A 137 -1.16 1.52 27.79
C ALA A 137 -1.61 2.28 29.06
N ASP A 138 -2.91 2.62 29.14
CA ASP A 138 -3.51 3.26 30.29
C ASP A 138 -3.42 2.38 31.54
N LEU A 139 -3.67 1.07 31.40
CA LEU A 139 -3.53 0.11 32.51
C LEU A 139 -2.07 0.04 33.02
N PHE A 140 -1.09 0.03 32.13
CA PHE A 140 0.33 0.05 32.52
C PHE A 140 0.67 1.36 33.26
N ALA A 141 0.12 2.47 32.83
CA ALA A 141 0.29 3.75 33.50
C ALA A 141 -0.39 3.78 34.89
N GLU A 142 -1.61 3.28 35.00
CA GLU A 142 -2.35 3.19 36.28
C GLU A 142 -1.64 2.31 37.31
N LEU A 143 -0.98 1.25 36.88
CA LEU A 143 -0.23 0.33 37.73
C LEU A 143 1.24 0.78 37.96
N ASP A 144 1.60 1.98 37.51
CA ASP A 144 2.95 2.55 37.62
C ASP A 144 4.04 1.65 37.00
N VAL A 145 3.66 0.83 36.01
CA VAL A 145 4.56 -0.03 35.24
C VAL A 145 5.12 0.78 34.08
N VAL A 146 6.06 1.69 34.38
CA VAL A 146 6.68 2.57 33.38
C VAL A 146 8.05 2.03 32.99
N MET A 147 8.42 2.26 31.71
CA MET A 147 9.79 1.98 31.26
C MET A 147 10.77 2.87 32.04
N SER A 148 11.46 2.26 33.01
CA SER A 148 12.47 2.97 33.83
C SER A 148 13.82 2.98 33.10
N THR A 149 14.49 4.11 33.15
CA THR A 149 15.88 4.25 32.69
C THR A 149 16.90 3.79 33.73
N GLU A 150 16.48 3.64 34.98
CA GLU A 150 17.33 3.20 36.10
C GLU A 150 16.81 1.88 36.69
N GLY A 151 17.69 0.88 36.80
CA GLY A 151 17.40 -0.41 37.44
C GLY A 151 16.67 -1.43 36.55
N GLY A 152 16.44 -1.15 35.28
CA GLY A 152 15.79 -2.08 34.34
C GLY A 152 16.78 -3.10 33.75
N TYR A 153 16.23 -4.26 33.30
CA TYR A 153 17.01 -5.24 32.55
C TYR A 153 17.19 -4.79 31.10
N LYS A 154 18.43 -4.87 30.59
CA LYS A 154 18.70 -4.65 29.17
C LYS A 154 18.20 -5.87 28.37
N LEU A 155 17.29 -5.63 27.41
CA LEU A 155 16.87 -6.65 26.46
C LEU A 155 17.91 -6.75 25.34
N SER A 156 18.46 -7.94 25.12
CA SER A 156 19.29 -8.25 23.96
C SER A 156 18.42 -8.92 22.89
N LEU A 157 18.26 -8.28 21.75
CA LEU A 157 17.53 -8.85 20.59
C LEU A 157 18.32 -9.97 19.88
N SER A 158 19.60 -10.20 20.25
CA SER A 158 20.44 -11.23 19.64
C SER A 158 20.14 -12.65 20.12
N ASP A 159 19.26 -12.84 21.13
CA ASP A 159 19.00 -14.14 21.71
C ASP A 159 17.52 -14.28 22.15
N THR A 160 16.66 -14.50 21.16
CA THR A 160 15.21 -14.65 21.37
C THR A 160 14.84 -15.82 22.32
N GLN A 161 15.68 -16.84 22.43
CA GLN A 161 15.43 -17.96 23.37
C GLN A 161 15.68 -17.53 24.82
N LYS A 162 16.72 -16.75 25.10
CA LYS A 162 16.98 -16.20 26.43
C LYS A 162 15.92 -15.20 26.87
N PHE A 163 15.40 -14.41 25.92
CA PHE A 163 14.30 -13.51 26.17
C PHE A 163 13.04 -14.24 26.66
N SER A 164 12.65 -15.31 25.97
CA SER A 164 11.49 -16.14 26.37
C SER A 164 11.62 -16.74 27.75
N VAL A 165 12.83 -17.17 28.12
CA VAL A 165 13.11 -17.74 29.43
C VAL A 165 13.13 -16.69 30.54
N ALA A 166 13.64 -15.49 30.26
CA ALA A 166 13.68 -14.39 31.23
C ALA A 166 12.28 -13.85 31.59
N ILE A 167 11.38 -13.76 30.61
CA ILE A 167 9.97 -13.37 30.84
C ILE A 167 9.25 -14.47 31.67
N GLY A 168 9.46 -15.74 31.33
CA GLY A 168 8.84 -16.85 32.04
C GLY A 168 9.24 -16.96 33.51
N LYS A 169 10.47 -16.62 33.88
CA LYS A 169 10.95 -16.65 35.27
C LYS A 169 10.40 -15.55 36.17
N ARG A 170 10.03 -14.42 35.61
CA ARG A 170 9.56 -13.28 36.37
C ARG A 170 8.05 -13.26 36.61
N VAL A 171 7.31 -14.05 35.87
CA VAL A 171 5.84 -14.21 36.06
C VAL A 171 5.55 -15.28 37.11
N LEU A 172 6.56 -16.05 37.54
CA LEU A 172 6.43 -17.18 38.48
C LEU A 172 7.13 -17.00 39.84
N ASP A 173 7.87 -15.93 40.03
CA ASP A 173 8.46 -15.49 41.30
C ASP A 173 7.74 -14.23 41.84
#